data_8da42d5deb8ff1d6902ef72712cdae87
#
_entry.id   8da42d5deb8ff1d6902ef72712cdae87
#
_cell.length_a   1.000
_cell.length_b   1.000
_cell.length_c   1.000
_cell.angle_alpha   90.00
_cell.angle_beta   90.00
_cell.angle_gamma   90.00
#
_symmetry.space_group_name_H-M   'P 1'
#
loop_
_entity.id
_entity.type
_entity.pdbx_description
1 polymer ?
#
loop_
_entity_poly.entity_id
_entity_poly.type
_entity_poly.pdbx_seq_one_letter_code
_entity_poly.pdbx_strand_id
1 'polypeptide(L)'
;MEKVNSETGKIIVIEGACDGMGKSTQFELLKRRLQEDGRELVNHHFPSYGTFHGEPVVRYLKGELGEPAFLSPYMVNSLYAVDRAIAWNKHLREQWQEGKVILLDRYTTSSLIYQSALITDIEEKKAFIDYVCEFEYEKMGIGKPDDVIFLHAPFDLVTEMRNARKSNDGVPNDIHERDIEFMK
;
A
#
# COMPACT_ATOMS: atom_id res chain seq x y z
N MET A 1 -30.71 -14.73 22.33
CA MET A 1 -29.59 -13.96 21.82
C MET A 1 -29.62 -14.07 20.30
N GLU A 2 -30.21 -13.09 19.64
CA GLU A 2 -30.21 -13.00 18.18
C GLU A 2 -28.77 -12.82 17.72
N LYS A 3 -28.33 -13.72 16.82
CA LYS A 3 -27.13 -13.48 16.05
C LYS A 3 -27.41 -12.28 15.15
N VAL A 4 -26.94 -11.11 15.55
CA VAL A 4 -26.81 -9.99 14.62
C VAL A 4 -25.83 -10.48 13.55
N ASN A 5 -26.37 -10.75 12.38
CA ASN A 5 -25.60 -11.02 11.18
C ASN A 5 -25.00 -9.66 10.73
N SER A 6 -24.00 -9.17 11.46
CA SER A 6 -23.28 -7.98 11.03
C SER A 6 -22.45 -8.41 9.82
N GLU A 7 -22.87 -7.97 8.64
CA GLU A 7 -22.00 -8.02 7.48
C GLU A 7 -20.69 -7.33 7.85
N THR A 8 -19.57 -7.98 7.61
CA THR A 8 -18.25 -7.35 7.79
C THR A 8 -18.15 -6.12 6.92
N GLY A 9 -17.32 -5.16 7.34
CA GLY A 9 -17.09 -3.94 6.59
C GLY A 9 -16.44 -4.20 5.23
N LYS A 10 -16.24 -3.14 4.48
CA LYS A 10 -15.57 -3.17 3.18
C LYS A 10 -14.13 -2.66 3.30
N ILE A 11 -13.21 -3.29 2.58
CA ILE A 11 -11.82 -2.84 2.46
C ILE A 11 -11.63 -2.24 1.08
N ILE A 12 -11.37 -0.94 1.03
CA ILE A 12 -11.14 -0.18 -0.21
C ILE A 12 -9.70 0.33 -0.20
N VAL A 13 -8.96 0.03 -1.24
CA VAL A 13 -7.56 0.45 -1.40
C VAL A 13 -7.45 1.49 -2.50
N ILE A 14 -6.75 2.59 -2.23
CA ILE A 14 -6.27 3.50 -3.27
C ILE A 14 -4.80 3.22 -3.52
N GLU A 15 -4.49 2.86 -4.75
CA GLU A 15 -3.16 2.49 -5.20
C GLU A 15 -2.74 3.34 -6.40
N GLY A 16 -1.45 3.40 -6.66
CA GLY A 16 -0.92 4.10 -7.82
C GLY A 16 0.47 3.62 -8.18
N ALA A 17 0.80 3.64 -9.44
CA ALA A 17 2.07 3.13 -9.97
C ALA A 17 3.30 3.92 -9.49
N CYS A 18 3.12 5.18 -9.06
CA CYS A 18 4.21 6.01 -8.53
C CYS A 18 3.66 7.15 -7.66
N ASP A 19 4.55 7.83 -6.97
CA ASP A 19 4.17 9.00 -6.17
C ASP A 19 3.99 10.25 -7.05
N GLY A 20 3.19 11.20 -6.56
CA GLY A 20 2.93 12.47 -7.24
C GLY A 20 1.77 12.47 -8.22
N MET A 21 1.07 11.34 -8.42
CA MET A 21 -0.08 11.24 -9.36
C MET A 21 -1.44 11.62 -8.76
N GLY A 22 -1.45 12.33 -7.63
CA GLY A 22 -2.70 12.80 -7.01
C GLY A 22 -3.39 11.80 -6.11
N LYS A 23 -2.74 10.71 -5.72
CA LYS A 23 -3.30 9.66 -4.88
C LYS A 23 -3.87 10.22 -3.56
N SER A 24 -3.12 11.04 -2.84
CA SER A 24 -3.58 11.67 -1.59
C SER A 24 -4.81 12.56 -1.79
N THR A 25 -4.89 13.27 -2.91
CA THR A 25 -6.06 14.09 -3.26
C THR A 25 -7.30 13.21 -3.45
N GLN A 26 -7.18 12.13 -4.24
CA GLN A 26 -8.29 11.20 -4.47
C GLN A 26 -8.70 10.47 -3.20
N PHE A 27 -7.73 10.13 -2.35
CA PHE A 27 -7.97 9.53 -1.04
C PHE A 27 -8.85 10.43 -0.16
N GLU A 28 -8.49 11.69 -0.01
CA GLU A 28 -9.27 12.63 0.81
C GLU A 28 -10.65 12.95 0.20
N LEU A 29 -10.76 12.99 -1.14
CA LEU A 29 -12.05 13.16 -1.82
C LEU A 29 -12.98 11.97 -1.57
N LEU A 30 -12.48 10.75 -1.71
CA LEU A 30 -13.26 9.53 -1.46
C LEU A 30 -13.66 9.42 0.01
N LYS A 31 -12.71 9.67 0.92
CA LYS A 31 -12.97 9.69 2.36
C LYS A 31 -14.11 10.63 2.71
N ARG A 32 -14.06 11.87 2.23
CA ARG A 32 -15.13 12.86 2.45
C ARG A 32 -16.47 12.39 1.88
N ARG A 33 -16.47 11.85 0.65
CA ARG A 33 -17.69 11.35 0.02
C ARG A 33 -18.33 10.21 0.80
N LEU A 34 -17.55 9.26 1.28
CA LEU A 34 -18.05 8.16 2.10
C LEU A 34 -18.66 8.66 3.42
N GLN A 35 -18.06 9.69 4.03
CA GLN A 35 -18.59 10.31 5.24
C GLN A 35 -19.90 11.07 4.98
N GLU A 36 -19.99 11.81 3.87
CA GLU A 36 -21.22 12.48 3.43
C GLU A 36 -22.36 11.49 3.15
N ASP A 37 -22.03 10.29 2.65
CA ASP A 37 -22.98 9.19 2.44
C ASP A 37 -23.32 8.42 3.74
N GLY A 38 -22.87 8.93 4.91
CA GLY A 38 -23.18 8.39 6.24
C GLY A 38 -22.45 7.08 6.57
N ARG A 39 -21.36 6.75 5.86
CA ARG A 39 -20.55 5.56 6.14
C ARG A 39 -19.60 5.83 7.30
N GLU A 40 -19.61 4.92 8.28
CA GLU A 40 -18.53 4.86 9.27
C GLU A 40 -17.28 4.29 8.61
N LEU A 41 -16.15 4.99 8.75
CA LEU A 41 -14.90 4.57 8.14
C LEU A 41 -13.70 4.78 9.05
N VAL A 42 -12.71 3.90 8.87
CA VAL A 42 -11.37 4.04 9.42
C VAL A 42 -10.40 4.09 8.25
N ASN A 43 -9.46 5.01 8.30
CA ASN A 43 -8.44 5.11 7.27
C ASN A 43 -7.05 4.80 7.82
N HIS A 44 -6.20 4.21 6.96
CA HIS A 44 -4.81 3.93 7.27
C HIS A 44 -3.94 4.12 6.03
N HIS A 45 -2.67 4.48 6.26
CA HIS A 45 -1.65 4.61 5.22
C HIS A 45 -0.53 3.61 5.47
N PHE A 46 -0.10 2.90 4.42
CA PHE A 46 1.08 2.06 4.47
C PHE A 46 2.22 2.64 3.62
N PRO A 47 3.48 2.57 4.12
CA PRO A 47 3.87 2.01 5.41
C PRO A 47 3.40 2.87 6.59
N SER A 48 3.24 2.24 7.76
CA SER A 48 2.77 2.88 9.00
C SER A 48 3.85 3.77 9.61
N TYR A 49 4.09 4.92 9.01
CA TYR A 49 5.13 5.87 9.45
C TYR A 49 4.98 6.23 10.94
N GLY A 50 6.13 6.37 11.60
CA GLY A 50 6.19 6.73 13.02
C GLY A 50 5.79 5.62 13.99
N THR A 51 5.56 4.41 13.51
CA THR A 51 5.29 3.24 14.35
C THR A 51 6.48 2.29 14.39
N PHE A 52 6.57 1.47 15.45
CA PHE A 52 7.65 0.48 15.57
C PHE A 52 7.61 -0.60 14.47
N HIS A 53 6.42 -0.91 13.95
CA HIS A 53 6.26 -1.92 12.91
C HIS A 53 6.48 -1.38 11.48
N GLY A 54 6.28 -0.09 11.26
CA GLY A 54 6.60 0.57 9.99
C GLY A 54 8.08 0.98 9.88
N GLU A 55 8.81 1.07 10.98
CA GLU A 55 10.21 1.52 11.00
C GLU A 55 11.15 0.69 10.11
N PRO A 56 11.06 -0.67 10.03
CA PRO A 56 11.89 -1.45 9.11
C PRO A 56 11.69 -1.05 7.64
N VAL A 57 10.45 -0.75 7.24
CA VAL A 57 10.13 -0.28 5.89
C VAL A 57 10.73 1.12 5.65
N VAL A 58 10.62 2.01 6.63
CA VAL A 58 11.21 3.36 6.52
C VAL A 58 12.73 3.29 6.33
N ARG A 59 13.42 2.41 7.05
CA ARG A 59 14.86 2.19 6.89
C ARG A 59 15.21 1.61 5.52
N TYR A 60 14.40 0.67 5.02
CA TYR A 60 14.55 0.19 3.65
C TYR A 60 14.41 1.33 2.64
N LEU A 61 13.37 2.15 2.72
CA LEU A 61 13.14 3.27 1.82
C LEU A 61 14.25 4.34 1.87
N LYS A 62 14.93 4.47 3.01
CA LYS A 62 16.13 5.32 3.14
C LYS A 62 17.39 4.70 2.54
N GLY A 63 17.36 3.41 2.17
CA GLY A 63 18.52 2.68 1.68
C GLY A 63 19.44 2.11 2.77
N GLU A 64 19.01 2.12 4.03
CA GLU A 64 19.82 1.65 5.18
C GLU A 64 20.00 0.13 5.20
N LEU A 65 19.18 -0.63 4.45
CA LEU A 65 19.26 -2.10 4.36
C LEU A 65 20.07 -2.60 3.16
N GLY A 66 20.62 -1.68 2.36
CA GLY A 66 21.39 -2.00 1.14
C GLY A 66 20.64 -1.61 -0.13
N GLU A 67 21.31 -1.81 -1.27
CA GLU A 67 20.77 -1.48 -2.57
C GLU A 67 19.64 -2.46 -2.96
N PRO A 68 18.51 -1.99 -3.51
CA PRO A 68 17.36 -2.83 -3.87
C PRO A 68 17.71 -4.00 -4.79
N ALA A 69 18.64 -3.79 -5.72
CA ALA A 69 19.09 -4.82 -6.66
C ALA A 69 19.73 -6.05 -6.00
N PHE A 70 20.19 -5.91 -4.76
CA PHE A 70 20.80 -7.01 -4.00
C PHE A 70 19.89 -7.61 -2.93
N LEU A 71 18.70 -7.07 -2.77
CA LEU A 71 17.73 -7.54 -1.80
C LEU A 71 16.68 -8.42 -2.49
N SER A 72 16.43 -9.60 -1.93
CA SER A 72 15.37 -10.46 -2.43
C SER A 72 14.01 -9.75 -2.33
N PRO A 73 13.19 -9.73 -3.41
CA PRO A 73 11.82 -9.22 -3.37
C PRO A 73 10.98 -9.84 -2.25
N TYR A 74 11.20 -11.11 -1.93
CA TYR A 74 10.56 -11.81 -0.82
C TYR A 74 10.94 -11.23 0.55
N MET A 75 12.23 -10.94 0.74
CA MET A 75 12.72 -10.29 1.97
C MET A 75 12.13 -8.89 2.11
N VAL A 76 12.14 -8.10 1.05
CA VAL A 76 11.57 -6.75 1.06
C VAL A 76 10.06 -6.81 1.33
N ASN A 77 9.31 -7.71 0.66
CA ASN A 77 7.89 -7.90 0.94
C ASN A 77 7.63 -8.25 2.41
N SER A 78 8.50 -9.05 3.03
CA SER A 78 8.31 -9.46 4.44
C SER A 78 8.28 -8.25 5.39
N LEU A 79 9.05 -7.19 5.12
CA LEU A 79 9.03 -5.96 5.92
C LEU A 79 7.66 -5.29 5.85
N TYR A 80 7.11 -5.15 4.65
CA TYR A 80 5.80 -4.56 4.42
C TYR A 80 4.67 -5.44 4.96
N ALA A 81 4.78 -6.76 4.79
CA ALA A 81 3.79 -7.72 5.26
C ALA A 81 3.65 -7.70 6.79
N VAL A 82 4.78 -7.61 7.52
CA VAL A 82 4.78 -7.48 8.98
C VAL A 82 4.12 -6.17 9.42
N ASP A 83 4.43 -5.06 8.76
CA ASP A 83 3.78 -3.77 9.03
C ASP A 83 2.25 -3.89 8.85
N ARG A 84 1.78 -4.42 7.73
CA ARG A 84 0.36 -4.63 7.44
C ARG A 84 -0.32 -5.56 8.44
N ALA A 85 0.33 -6.67 8.78
CA ALA A 85 -0.23 -7.66 9.71
C ALA A 85 -0.40 -7.09 11.13
N ILE A 86 0.58 -6.31 11.60
CA ILE A 86 0.49 -5.69 12.93
C ILE A 86 -0.61 -4.61 12.94
N ALA A 87 -0.65 -3.73 11.94
CA ALA A 87 -1.69 -2.71 11.83
C ALA A 87 -3.09 -3.35 11.75
N TRP A 88 -3.25 -4.42 10.94
CA TRP A 88 -4.49 -5.18 10.83
C TRP A 88 -4.95 -5.72 12.17
N ASN A 89 -4.08 -6.45 12.87
CA ASN A 89 -4.45 -7.10 14.13
C ASN A 89 -4.67 -6.12 15.29
N LYS A 90 -3.97 -4.98 15.29
CA LYS A 90 -4.07 -4.00 16.38
C LYS A 90 -5.26 -3.06 16.22
N HIS A 91 -5.62 -2.69 14.99
CA HIS A 91 -6.53 -1.55 14.78
C HIS A 91 -7.62 -1.80 13.73
N LEU A 92 -7.31 -2.50 12.62
CA LEU A 92 -8.21 -2.50 11.47
C LEU A 92 -9.23 -3.64 11.52
N ARG A 93 -8.82 -4.82 12.02
CA ARG A 93 -9.67 -6.02 12.05
C ARG A 93 -10.97 -5.80 12.84
N GLU A 94 -10.87 -5.24 14.04
CA GLU A 94 -12.04 -4.99 14.89
C GLU A 94 -13.01 -4.04 14.21
N GLN A 95 -12.52 -2.94 13.65
CA GLN A 95 -13.33 -1.96 12.95
C GLN A 95 -14.02 -2.55 11.72
N TRP A 96 -13.30 -3.41 10.98
CA TRP A 96 -13.87 -4.17 9.86
C TRP A 96 -14.96 -5.15 10.32
N GLN A 97 -14.77 -5.84 11.43
CA GLN A 97 -15.77 -6.75 12.02
C GLN A 97 -17.00 -6.00 12.52
N GLU A 98 -16.87 -4.74 12.91
CA GLU A 98 -17.96 -3.84 13.27
C GLU A 98 -18.74 -3.31 12.05
N GLY A 99 -18.38 -3.68 10.83
CA GLY A 99 -19.04 -3.26 9.60
C GLY A 99 -18.56 -1.94 9.00
N LYS A 100 -17.49 -1.35 9.54
CA LYS A 100 -16.95 -0.08 9.03
C LYS A 100 -16.19 -0.25 7.72
N VAL A 101 -16.14 0.80 6.93
CA VAL A 101 -15.29 0.86 5.74
C VAL A 101 -13.84 1.08 6.18
N ILE A 102 -12.94 0.22 5.73
CA ILE A 102 -11.49 0.38 5.89
C ILE A 102 -10.94 0.97 4.59
N LEU A 103 -10.59 2.25 4.64
CA LEU A 103 -10.03 2.96 3.50
C LEU A 103 -8.51 3.03 3.62
N LEU A 104 -7.80 2.41 2.69
CA LEU A 104 -6.34 2.24 2.74
C LEU A 104 -5.65 3.03 1.63
N ASP A 105 -4.65 3.82 1.99
CA ASP A 105 -3.68 4.39 1.08
C ASP A 105 -2.50 3.43 0.99
N ARG A 106 -2.40 2.69 -0.11
CA ARG A 106 -1.52 1.53 -0.33
C ARG A 106 -1.89 0.32 0.55
N TYR A 107 -1.55 -0.86 0.05
CA TYR A 107 -1.75 -2.11 0.77
C TYR A 107 -0.86 -3.22 0.17
N THR A 108 -1.32 -4.48 0.23
CA THR A 108 -0.66 -5.63 -0.42
C THR A 108 -0.45 -5.40 -1.91
N THR A 109 -1.37 -4.69 -2.55
CA THR A 109 -1.28 -4.27 -3.96
C THR A 109 0.03 -3.55 -4.30
N SER A 110 0.56 -2.72 -3.39
CA SER A 110 1.88 -2.11 -3.58
C SER A 110 3.00 -3.15 -3.72
N SER A 111 2.98 -4.23 -2.93
CA SER A 111 3.96 -5.30 -3.07
C SER A 111 3.84 -6.04 -4.40
N LEU A 112 2.58 -6.25 -4.86
CA LEU A 112 2.32 -6.86 -6.17
C LEU A 112 2.84 -6.01 -7.33
N ILE A 113 2.96 -4.69 -7.15
CA ILE A 113 3.46 -3.76 -8.16
C ILE A 113 4.99 -3.61 -8.02
N TYR A 114 5.45 -3.09 -6.89
CA TYR A 114 6.84 -2.63 -6.73
C TYR A 114 7.84 -3.79 -6.61
N GLN A 115 7.57 -4.78 -5.75
CA GLN A 115 8.49 -5.89 -5.58
C GLN A 115 8.47 -6.84 -6.77
N SER A 116 7.30 -7.06 -7.39
CA SER A 116 7.23 -7.90 -8.59
C SER A 116 7.91 -7.26 -9.81
N ALA A 117 7.98 -5.92 -9.88
CA ALA A 117 8.69 -5.21 -10.94
C ALA A 117 10.19 -5.51 -10.96
N LEU A 118 10.77 -5.86 -9.80
CA LEU A 118 12.18 -6.28 -9.68
C LEU A 118 12.47 -7.66 -10.27
N ILE A 119 11.45 -8.46 -10.57
CA ILE A 119 11.57 -9.82 -11.09
C ILE A 119 11.37 -9.78 -12.60
N THR A 120 12.40 -10.14 -13.37
CA THR A 120 12.38 -10.12 -14.83
C THR A 120 11.79 -11.40 -15.45
N ASP A 121 12.01 -12.54 -14.81
CA ASP A 121 11.44 -13.81 -15.27
C ASP A 121 9.94 -13.85 -14.98
N ILE A 122 9.13 -14.19 -16.00
CA ILE A 122 7.68 -14.14 -15.90
C ILE A 122 7.07 -15.22 -14.99
N GLU A 123 7.67 -16.40 -14.96
CA GLU A 123 7.18 -17.49 -14.12
C GLU A 123 7.56 -17.24 -12.66
N GLU A 124 8.76 -16.72 -12.40
CA GLU A 124 9.17 -16.28 -11.07
C GLU A 124 8.29 -15.12 -10.58
N LYS A 125 7.96 -14.17 -11.45
CA LYS A 125 7.05 -13.07 -11.11
C LYS A 125 5.66 -13.57 -10.71
N LYS A 126 5.10 -14.51 -11.44
CA LYS A 126 3.82 -15.16 -11.08
C LYS A 126 3.92 -15.86 -9.74
N ALA A 127 4.98 -16.66 -9.55
CA ALA A 127 5.21 -17.36 -8.29
C ALA A 127 5.33 -16.39 -7.10
N PHE A 128 5.98 -15.25 -7.30
CA PHE A 128 6.06 -14.20 -6.29
C PHE A 128 4.68 -13.59 -5.97
N ILE A 129 3.87 -13.29 -6.98
CA ILE A 129 2.51 -12.75 -6.80
C ILE A 129 1.64 -13.74 -6.00
N ASP A 130 1.67 -15.01 -6.38
CA ASP A 130 0.93 -16.07 -5.68
C ASP A 130 1.42 -16.21 -4.23
N TYR A 131 2.74 -16.21 -4.02
CA TYR A 131 3.34 -16.22 -2.69
C TYR A 131 2.85 -15.05 -1.84
N VAL A 132 2.87 -13.81 -2.35
CA VAL A 132 2.44 -12.63 -1.59
C VAL A 132 0.98 -12.75 -1.18
N CYS A 133 0.12 -13.18 -2.11
CA CYS A 133 -1.31 -13.37 -1.82
C CYS A 133 -1.53 -14.47 -0.77
N GLU A 134 -0.90 -15.63 -0.91
CA GLU A 134 -1.00 -16.71 0.06
C GLU A 134 -0.44 -16.30 1.43
N PHE A 135 0.75 -15.70 1.44
CA PHE A 135 1.45 -15.34 2.66
C PHE A 135 0.64 -14.31 3.47
N GLU A 136 0.18 -13.25 2.84
CA GLU A 136 -0.47 -12.16 3.58
C GLU A 136 -1.94 -12.46 3.87
N TYR A 137 -2.71 -12.94 2.90
CA TYR A 137 -4.14 -13.18 3.12
C TYR A 137 -4.41 -14.48 3.86
N GLU A 138 -3.70 -15.57 3.53
CA GLU A 138 -4.00 -16.89 4.08
C GLU A 138 -3.17 -17.21 5.33
N LYS A 139 -1.86 -16.91 5.33
CA LYS A 139 -0.98 -17.24 6.47
C LYS A 139 -0.97 -16.17 7.55
N MET A 140 -0.87 -14.89 7.19
CA MET A 140 -0.94 -13.78 8.16
C MET A 140 -2.37 -13.39 8.49
N GLY A 141 -3.35 -13.73 7.64
CA GLY A 141 -4.78 -13.53 7.87
C GLY A 141 -5.19 -12.07 7.89
N ILE A 142 -4.55 -11.23 7.07
CA ILE A 142 -5.01 -9.86 6.87
C ILE A 142 -6.20 -9.83 5.92
N GLY A 143 -7.05 -8.80 6.04
CA GLY A 143 -8.23 -8.69 5.18
C GLY A 143 -7.87 -8.51 3.71
N LYS A 144 -8.54 -9.25 2.84
CA LYS A 144 -8.41 -9.08 1.39
C LYS A 144 -9.21 -7.87 0.93
N PRO A 145 -8.68 -6.99 0.06
CA PRO A 145 -9.45 -5.87 -0.47
C PRO A 145 -10.72 -6.33 -1.20
N ASP A 146 -11.83 -5.64 -0.95
CA ASP A 146 -13.05 -5.77 -1.75
C ASP A 146 -12.91 -5.00 -3.06
N ASP A 147 -12.33 -3.79 -2.97
CA ASP A 147 -12.16 -2.91 -4.12
C ASP A 147 -10.75 -2.28 -4.12
N VAL A 148 -10.16 -2.17 -5.30
CA VAL A 148 -8.89 -1.47 -5.52
C VAL A 148 -9.08 -0.40 -6.58
N ILE A 149 -8.87 0.85 -6.20
CA ILE A 149 -8.88 2.00 -7.12
C ILE A 149 -7.43 2.27 -7.51
N PHE A 150 -7.06 1.85 -8.71
CA PHE A 150 -5.72 2.04 -9.22
C PHE A 150 -5.64 3.32 -10.05
N LEU A 151 -4.83 4.27 -9.59
CA LEU A 151 -4.57 5.49 -10.34
C LEU A 151 -3.45 5.24 -11.34
N HIS A 152 -3.70 5.61 -12.58
CA HIS A 152 -2.75 5.54 -13.67
C HIS A 152 -2.66 6.89 -14.38
N ALA A 153 -1.44 7.31 -14.69
CA ALA A 153 -1.19 8.48 -15.52
C ALA A 153 0.02 8.22 -16.43
N PRO A 154 0.10 8.86 -17.62
CA PRO A 154 1.28 8.80 -18.47
C PRO A 154 2.54 9.23 -17.71
N PHE A 155 3.66 8.55 -17.95
CA PHE A 155 4.92 8.78 -17.23
C PHE A 155 5.39 10.25 -17.31
N ASP A 156 5.24 10.88 -18.47
CA ASP A 156 5.63 12.28 -18.65
C ASP A 156 4.84 13.22 -17.74
N LEU A 157 3.52 13.02 -17.66
CA LEU A 157 2.66 13.78 -16.75
C LEU A 157 3.04 13.57 -15.28
N VAL A 158 3.32 12.33 -14.89
CA VAL A 158 3.78 12.04 -13.51
C VAL A 158 5.08 12.74 -13.21
N THR A 159 6.02 12.76 -14.16
CA THR A 159 7.31 13.44 -14.02
C THR A 159 7.13 14.95 -13.84
N GLU A 160 6.24 15.58 -14.61
CA GLU A 160 5.90 17.00 -14.46
C GLU A 160 5.29 17.29 -13.08
N MET A 161 4.31 16.49 -12.65
CA MET A 161 3.65 16.65 -11.34
C MET A 161 4.65 16.49 -10.18
N ARG A 162 5.56 15.52 -10.27
CA ARG A 162 6.62 15.32 -9.27
C ARG A 162 7.59 16.50 -9.20
N ASN A 163 8.03 17.02 -10.33
CA ASN A 163 8.93 18.16 -10.39
C ASN A 163 8.27 19.42 -9.79
N ALA A 164 6.99 19.63 -10.08
CA ALA A 164 6.21 20.72 -9.49
C ALA A 164 6.09 20.57 -7.95
N ARG A 165 5.91 19.37 -7.44
CA ARG A 165 5.83 19.09 -6.00
C ARG A 165 7.19 19.32 -5.31
N LYS A 166 8.29 18.83 -5.88
CA LYS A 166 9.64 19.00 -5.32
C LYS A 166 10.05 20.46 -5.14
N SER A 167 9.67 21.31 -6.08
CA SER A 167 9.92 22.75 -5.95
C SER A 167 9.17 23.39 -4.78
N ASN A 168 8.10 22.76 -4.30
CA ASN A 168 7.27 23.29 -3.22
C ASN A 168 7.58 22.69 -1.84
N ASP A 169 7.86 21.37 -1.77
CA ASP A 169 7.87 20.64 -0.49
C ASP A 169 9.26 20.18 -0.03
N GLY A 170 10.29 20.20 -0.91
CA GLY A 170 11.67 19.83 -0.58
C GLY A 170 11.86 18.37 -0.10
N VAL A 171 10.88 17.48 -0.31
CA VAL A 171 10.93 16.09 0.15
C VAL A 171 11.92 15.30 -0.71
N PRO A 172 12.94 14.63 -0.10
CA PRO A 172 13.88 13.81 -0.86
C PRO A 172 13.21 12.58 -1.44
N ASN A 173 13.69 12.14 -2.60
CA ASN A 173 13.26 10.89 -3.23
C ASN A 173 13.60 9.70 -2.33
N ASP A 174 12.68 8.74 -2.27
CA ASP A 174 12.97 7.42 -1.71
C ASP A 174 13.85 6.58 -2.67
N ILE A 175 14.20 5.37 -2.24
CA ILE A 175 15.10 4.48 -2.97
C ILE A 175 14.54 4.07 -4.35
N HIS A 176 13.21 3.92 -4.47
CA HIS A 176 12.55 3.57 -5.73
C HIS A 176 12.43 4.77 -6.66
N GLU A 177 12.18 5.95 -6.11
CA GLU A 177 12.05 7.18 -6.87
C GLU A 177 13.37 7.70 -7.48
N ARG A 178 14.53 7.19 -7.00
CA ARG A 178 15.84 7.53 -7.56
C ARG A 178 16.13 6.82 -8.87
N ASP A 179 15.49 5.68 -9.10
CA ASP A 179 15.69 4.85 -10.30
C ASP A 179 14.58 5.14 -11.34
N ILE A 180 14.93 5.94 -12.36
CA ILE A 180 14.01 6.32 -13.44
C ILE A 180 13.62 5.12 -14.31
N GLU A 181 14.51 4.16 -14.52
CA GLU A 181 14.22 2.97 -15.32
C GLU A 181 13.25 2.03 -14.57
N PHE A 182 13.39 1.93 -13.26
CA PHE A 182 12.45 1.19 -12.41
C PHE A 182 11.05 1.82 -12.43
N MET A 183 10.96 3.13 -12.60
CA MET A 183 9.69 3.85 -12.58
C MET A 183 8.94 3.87 -13.92
N LYS A 184 9.57 3.46 -15.03
CA LYS A 184 8.94 3.32 -16.35
C LYS A 184 8.20 2.00 -16.47
#